data_8dd90988e79443af2c7b55ede4188894
#
_entry.id   8dd90988e79443af2c7b55ede4188894
#
_cell.length_a   1.000
_cell.length_b   1.000
_cell.length_c   1.000
_cell.angle_alpha   90.00
_cell.angle_beta   90.00
_cell.angle_gamma   90.00
#
_symmetry.space_group_name_H-M   'P 1'
#
loop_
_entity.id
_entity.type
_entity.pdbx_description
1 polymer ?
#
loop_
_entity_poly.entity_id
_entity_poly.type
_entity_poly.pdbx_seq_one_letter_code
_entity_poly.pdbx_strand_id
1 'polypeptide(L)'
;MTKSVYDADENVRFILGELGVNTLYTVLLNPSTANDKKHDPTSSFVKNISQQHGYDGWCILNIYPLRSTKPHLLPELIDNDLLKSNFNTFNKYISHNADVWLGYGDGVCNREYLQQSKKAILQILDKKECNLYYCRGLTIKGNPFHSSYIRRQKSPHLLNKQC
;
A
#
# COMPACT_ATOMS: atom_id res chain seq x y z
N MET A 1 18.35 2.56 -13.32
CA MET A 1 18.11 1.12 -13.46
C MET A 1 17.26 0.67 -12.29
N THR A 2 16.08 0.11 -12.51
CA THR A 2 15.19 -0.36 -11.44
C THR A 2 15.56 -1.78 -11.00
N LYS A 3 15.31 -2.09 -9.72
CA LYS A 3 15.52 -3.42 -9.14
C LYS A 3 14.18 -4.01 -8.72
N SER A 4 13.82 -5.15 -9.27
CA SER A 4 12.62 -5.88 -8.83
C SER A 4 12.73 -6.26 -7.36
N VAL A 5 11.63 -6.09 -6.61
CA VAL A 5 11.49 -6.49 -5.22
C VAL A 5 10.19 -7.27 -5.04
N TYR A 6 10.31 -8.45 -4.45
CA TYR A 6 9.19 -9.32 -4.14
C TYR A 6 9.52 -10.16 -2.91
N ASP A 7 8.73 -9.99 -1.84
CA ASP A 7 8.84 -10.77 -0.61
C ASP A 7 7.45 -11.30 -0.28
N ALA A 8 7.26 -12.58 -0.51
CA ALA A 8 5.96 -13.23 -0.40
C ALA A 8 6.10 -14.76 -0.38
N ASP A 9 5.04 -15.40 0.09
CA ASP A 9 4.77 -16.82 -0.12
C ASP A 9 3.36 -17.02 -0.71
N GLU A 10 2.85 -18.26 -0.65
CA GLU A 10 1.54 -18.60 -1.20
C GLU A 10 0.40 -17.78 -0.54
N ASN A 11 0.46 -17.56 0.77
CA ASN A 11 -0.61 -16.97 1.56
C ASN A 11 -0.39 -15.49 1.90
N VAL A 12 0.86 -15.03 1.89
CA VAL A 12 1.22 -13.66 2.29
C VAL A 12 2.03 -12.96 1.22
N ARG A 13 1.99 -11.63 1.22
CA ARG A 13 2.85 -10.77 0.42
C ARG A 13 3.17 -9.50 1.21
N PHE A 14 4.43 -9.34 1.57
CA PHE A 14 4.90 -8.18 2.31
C PHE A 14 5.17 -6.99 1.40
N ILE A 15 5.79 -7.21 0.24
CA ILE A 15 6.09 -6.17 -0.74
C ILE A 15 6.08 -6.72 -2.17
N LEU A 16 5.68 -5.88 -3.11
CA LEU A 16 5.76 -6.13 -4.55
C LEU A 16 6.11 -4.83 -5.26
N GLY A 17 7.09 -4.85 -6.16
CA GLY A 17 7.36 -3.69 -7.00
C GLY A 17 8.72 -3.69 -7.68
N GLU A 18 9.13 -2.52 -8.08
CA GLU A 18 10.42 -2.21 -8.71
C GLU A 18 11.00 -0.97 -8.01
N LEU A 19 12.13 -1.14 -7.34
CA LEU A 19 12.85 -0.02 -6.70
C LEU A 19 13.64 0.75 -7.75
N GLY A 20 13.44 2.04 -7.82
CA GLY A 20 14.20 3.00 -8.62
C GLY A 20 14.97 4.00 -7.76
N VAL A 21 15.50 5.02 -8.37
CA VAL A 21 16.13 6.16 -7.67
C VAL A 21 15.05 6.99 -6.98
N ASN A 22 13.92 7.20 -7.65
CA ASN A 22 12.74 7.91 -7.16
C ASN A 22 11.55 6.95 -7.16
N THR A 23 11.30 6.29 -6.02
CA THR A 23 10.27 5.25 -5.87
C THR A 23 9.04 5.80 -5.16
N LEU A 24 7.85 5.64 -5.77
CA LEU A 24 6.58 5.81 -5.08
C LEU A 24 6.22 4.54 -4.33
N TYR A 25 6.11 4.62 -3.01
CA TYR A 25 5.56 3.55 -2.20
C TYR A 25 4.05 3.71 -2.08
N THR A 26 3.31 2.61 -2.12
CA THR A 26 1.84 2.62 -2.00
C THR A 26 1.41 1.69 -0.90
N VAL A 27 0.60 2.18 0.03
CA VAL A 27 0.04 1.39 1.15
C VAL A 27 -1.43 1.07 0.84
N LEU A 28 -1.70 -0.21 0.57
CA LEU A 28 -3.05 -0.75 0.33
C LEU A 28 -3.54 -1.53 1.54
N LEU A 29 -4.76 -2.08 1.48
CA LEU A 29 -5.37 -2.80 2.60
C LEU A 29 -4.70 -4.17 2.81
N ASN A 30 -4.81 -5.03 1.81
CA ASN A 30 -4.25 -6.38 1.81
C ASN A 30 -3.91 -6.81 0.37
N PRO A 31 -2.96 -7.76 0.19
CA PRO A 31 -2.63 -8.24 -1.14
C PRO A 31 -3.72 -9.14 -1.72
N SER A 32 -3.81 -9.15 -3.05
CA SER A 32 -4.65 -10.04 -3.83
C SER A 32 -3.77 -11.05 -4.59
N THR A 33 -3.99 -11.21 -5.90
CA THR A 33 -3.39 -12.28 -6.70
C THR A 33 -2.07 -11.92 -7.37
N ALA A 34 -1.71 -10.63 -7.44
CA ALA A 34 -0.48 -10.20 -8.10
C ALA A 34 0.78 -10.79 -7.47
N ASN A 35 1.74 -11.15 -8.33
CA ASN A 35 3.07 -11.61 -7.95
C ASN A 35 4.13 -10.95 -8.86
N ASP A 36 5.39 -11.35 -8.72
CA ASP A 36 6.53 -10.83 -9.50
C ASP A 36 6.46 -11.13 -11.00
N LYS A 37 5.67 -12.13 -11.41
CA LYS A 37 5.50 -12.56 -12.81
C LYS A 37 4.21 -12.03 -13.44
N LYS A 38 3.16 -11.83 -12.63
CA LYS A 38 1.83 -11.46 -13.10
C LYS A 38 1.23 -10.35 -12.27
N HIS A 39 1.05 -9.18 -12.89
CA HIS A 39 0.33 -8.07 -12.30
C HIS A 39 -1.18 -8.31 -12.32
N ASP A 40 -1.85 -7.88 -11.26
CA ASP A 40 -3.30 -7.72 -11.24
C ASP A 40 -3.69 -6.28 -11.66
N PRO A 41 -4.98 -5.98 -11.85
CA PRO A 41 -5.42 -4.64 -12.22
C PRO A 41 -4.98 -3.54 -11.24
N THR A 42 -4.80 -3.87 -9.95
CA THR A 42 -4.38 -2.91 -8.94
C THR A 42 -2.89 -2.60 -9.02
N SER A 43 -2.04 -3.61 -9.16
CA SER A 43 -0.59 -3.41 -9.28
C SER A 43 -0.22 -2.70 -10.59
N SER A 44 -0.92 -3.04 -11.70
CA SER A 44 -0.77 -2.32 -12.97
C SER A 44 -1.18 -0.84 -12.84
N PHE A 45 -2.26 -0.56 -12.12
CA PHE A 45 -2.72 0.80 -11.88
C PHE A 45 -1.72 1.60 -11.03
N VAL A 46 -1.18 1.02 -9.95
CA VAL A 46 -0.14 1.67 -9.12
C VAL A 46 1.10 1.99 -9.95
N LYS A 47 1.58 1.04 -10.77
CA LYS A 47 2.71 1.26 -11.67
C LYS A 47 2.43 2.44 -12.62
N ASN A 48 1.26 2.49 -13.25
CA ASN A 48 0.89 3.57 -14.17
C ASN A 48 0.83 4.94 -13.47
N ILE A 49 0.21 5.02 -12.28
CA ILE A 49 0.18 6.26 -11.48
C ILE A 49 1.60 6.73 -11.14
N SER A 50 2.47 5.82 -10.70
CA SER A 50 3.87 6.17 -10.41
C SER A 50 4.55 6.80 -11.61
N GLN A 51 4.44 6.18 -12.77
CA GLN A 51 5.03 6.68 -14.02
C GLN A 51 4.44 8.04 -14.45
N GLN A 52 3.12 8.23 -14.34
CA GLN A 52 2.46 9.50 -14.65
C GLN A 52 2.92 10.66 -13.76
N HIS A 53 3.35 10.37 -12.54
CA HIS A 53 3.87 11.35 -11.59
C HIS A 53 5.41 11.47 -11.60
N GLY A 54 6.09 10.86 -12.58
CA GLY A 54 7.54 11.00 -12.78
C GLY A 54 8.41 10.13 -11.88
N TYR A 55 7.83 9.13 -11.20
CA TYR A 55 8.61 8.13 -10.48
C TYR A 55 9.16 7.07 -11.42
N ASP A 56 10.41 6.67 -11.19
CA ASP A 56 11.07 5.59 -11.93
C ASP A 56 10.92 4.22 -11.24
N GLY A 57 10.47 4.23 -9.97
CA GLY A 57 10.17 3.04 -9.19
C GLY A 57 8.76 3.08 -8.59
N TRP A 58 8.25 1.91 -8.24
CA TRP A 58 6.95 1.74 -7.57
C TRP A 58 6.99 0.51 -6.67
N CYS A 59 6.38 0.61 -5.49
CA CYS A 59 6.26 -0.53 -4.57
C CYS A 59 4.90 -0.52 -3.88
N ILE A 60 4.33 -1.69 -3.68
CA ILE A 60 3.10 -1.91 -2.91
C ILE A 60 3.45 -2.65 -1.62
N LEU A 61 3.04 -2.06 -0.50
CA LEU A 61 2.98 -2.67 0.83
C LEU A 61 1.52 -2.65 1.30
N ASN A 62 1.20 -3.37 2.36
CA ASN A 62 -0.19 -3.49 2.80
C ASN A 62 -0.34 -3.26 4.30
N ILE A 63 -1.52 -2.81 4.73
CA ILE A 63 -1.90 -2.71 6.15
C ILE A 63 -1.80 -4.09 6.81
N TYR A 64 -2.25 -5.13 6.10
CA TYR A 64 -2.13 -6.52 6.54
C TYR A 64 -1.63 -7.40 5.37
N PRO A 65 -0.60 -8.23 5.56
CA PRO A 65 0.07 -8.89 4.43
C PRO A 65 -0.61 -10.16 3.93
N LEU A 66 -1.69 -10.65 4.58
CA LEU A 66 -2.40 -11.85 4.19
C LEU A 66 -3.17 -11.63 2.88
N ARG A 67 -2.99 -12.54 1.92
CA ARG A 67 -3.68 -12.49 0.62
C ARG A 67 -5.17 -12.75 0.78
N SER A 68 -6.00 -11.89 0.19
CA SER A 68 -7.42 -12.12 0.01
C SER A 68 -7.97 -11.27 -1.12
N THR A 69 -8.76 -11.87 -2.00
CA THR A 69 -9.53 -11.14 -3.03
C THR A 69 -10.79 -10.50 -2.46
N LYS A 70 -11.18 -10.92 -1.26
CA LYS A 70 -12.37 -10.43 -0.55
C LYS A 70 -11.95 -9.97 0.86
N PRO A 71 -11.66 -8.67 1.05
CA PRO A 71 -11.13 -8.15 2.33
C PRO A 71 -12.00 -8.45 3.56
N HIS A 72 -13.33 -8.60 3.39
CA HIS A 72 -14.24 -8.94 4.49
C HIS A 72 -14.05 -10.38 5.00
N LEU A 73 -13.36 -11.25 4.24
CA LEU A 73 -12.99 -12.61 4.65
C LEU A 73 -11.63 -12.70 5.35
N LEU A 74 -10.95 -11.57 5.60
CA LEU A 74 -9.76 -11.57 6.44
C LEU A 74 -10.10 -12.13 7.83
N PRO A 75 -9.18 -12.87 8.47
CA PRO A 75 -9.41 -13.52 9.76
C PRO A 75 -9.95 -12.55 10.81
N GLU A 76 -10.72 -13.05 11.75
CA GLU A 76 -11.17 -12.26 12.91
C GLU A 76 -10.06 -12.10 13.95
N LEU A 77 -9.20 -13.12 14.07
CA LEU A 77 -8.08 -13.11 14.97
C LEU A 77 -6.80 -12.64 14.28
N ILE A 78 -6.06 -11.81 14.99
CA ILE A 78 -4.78 -11.28 14.56
C ILE A 78 -3.67 -12.34 14.64
N ASP A 79 -2.77 -12.34 13.66
CA ASP A 79 -1.46 -12.99 13.75
C ASP A 79 -0.39 -11.92 14.04
N ASN A 80 0.08 -11.91 15.29
CA ASN A 80 1.05 -10.91 15.76
C ASN A 80 2.43 -11.07 15.12
N ASP A 81 2.87 -12.29 14.82
CA ASP A 81 4.18 -12.53 14.20
C ASP A 81 4.14 -12.07 12.73
N LEU A 82 3.02 -12.29 12.08
CA LEU A 82 2.78 -11.79 10.73
C LEU A 82 2.79 -10.25 10.68
N LEU A 83 2.15 -9.58 11.64
CA LEU A 83 2.20 -8.12 11.73
C LEU A 83 3.59 -7.59 12.02
N LYS A 84 4.34 -8.22 12.93
CA LYS A 84 5.72 -7.84 13.23
C LYS A 84 6.61 -7.93 11.98
N SER A 85 6.48 -9.01 11.22
CA SER A 85 7.20 -9.20 9.94
C SER A 85 6.81 -8.12 8.93
N ASN A 86 5.53 -7.75 8.87
CA ASN A 86 5.04 -6.67 8.02
C ASN A 86 5.67 -5.32 8.39
N PHE A 87 5.68 -4.96 9.68
CA PHE A 87 6.31 -3.71 10.13
C PHE A 87 7.83 -3.67 9.87
N ASN A 88 8.51 -4.81 10.01
CA ASN A 88 9.93 -4.93 9.65
C ASN A 88 10.14 -4.64 8.15
N THR A 89 9.23 -5.07 7.29
CA THR A 89 9.28 -4.78 5.85
C THR A 89 9.14 -3.28 5.57
N PHE A 90 8.22 -2.57 6.23
CA PHE A 90 8.11 -1.11 6.14
C PHE A 90 9.42 -0.43 6.56
N ASN A 91 9.99 -0.85 7.68
CA ASN A 91 11.26 -0.29 8.17
C ASN A 91 12.43 -0.54 7.23
N LYS A 92 12.48 -1.71 6.60
CA LYS A 92 13.57 -2.14 5.70
C LYS A 92 13.54 -1.40 4.35
N TYR A 93 12.36 -1.25 3.74
CA TYR A 93 12.25 -0.81 2.35
C TYR A 93 11.91 0.67 2.18
N ILE A 94 11.17 1.27 3.10
CA ILE A 94 10.83 2.70 3.01
C ILE A 94 11.95 3.53 3.62
N SER A 95 12.54 4.40 2.81
CA SER A 95 13.60 5.32 3.24
C SER A 95 13.03 6.56 3.95
N HIS A 96 13.89 7.34 4.61
CA HIS A 96 13.52 8.67 5.09
C HIS A 96 13.14 9.58 3.92
N ASN A 97 12.17 10.48 4.17
CA ASN A 97 11.62 11.44 3.20
C ASN A 97 11.01 10.78 1.95
N ALA A 98 10.68 9.47 2.00
CA ALA A 98 10.07 8.79 0.88
C ALA A 98 8.66 9.32 0.58
N ASP A 99 8.27 9.27 -0.69
CA ASP A 99 6.91 9.57 -1.12
C ASP A 99 6.03 8.32 -1.00
N VAL A 100 4.92 8.44 -0.26
CA VAL A 100 4.02 7.33 0.05
C VAL A 100 2.58 7.67 -0.29
N TRP A 101 2.00 6.94 -1.22
CA TRP A 101 0.57 7.01 -1.53
C TRP A 101 -0.23 6.10 -0.61
N LEU A 102 -1.19 6.67 0.12
CA LEU A 102 -2.14 5.95 0.96
C LEU A 102 -3.41 5.62 0.16
N GLY A 103 -3.70 4.33 -0.03
CA GLY A 103 -4.83 3.86 -0.84
C GLY A 103 -5.56 2.65 -0.24
N TYR A 104 -5.60 2.53 1.09
CA TYR A 104 -6.15 1.37 1.79
C TYR A 104 -7.69 1.38 1.91
N GLY A 105 -8.34 2.53 1.84
CA GLY A 105 -9.80 2.65 1.89
C GLY A 105 -10.44 2.32 3.24
N ASP A 106 -11.77 2.35 3.28
CA ASP A 106 -12.57 2.11 4.49
C ASP A 106 -12.59 0.64 4.96
N GLY A 107 -12.10 -0.29 4.16
CA GLY A 107 -11.93 -1.69 4.56
C GLY A 107 -11.07 -1.86 5.82
N VAL A 108 -10.21 -0.89 6.12
CA VAL A 108 -9.42 -0.84 7.36
C VAL A 108 -10.27 -0.80 8.62
N CYS A 109 -11.54 -0.35 8.53
CA CYS A 109 -12.47 -0.30 9.66
C CYS A 109 -13.17 -1.64 9.94
N ASN A 110 -12.99 -2.66 9.09
CA ASN A 110 -13.71 -3.94 9.23
C ASN A 110 -13.20 -4.81 10.38
N ARG A 111 -11.99 -4.57 10.86
CA ARG A 111 -11.37 -5.28 12.00
C ARG A 111 -10.57 -4.31 12.85
N GLU A 112 -10.59 -4.52 14.16
CA GLU A 112 -9.82 -3.68 15.09
C GLU A 112 -8.31 -3.77 14.82
N TYR A 113 -7.79 -4.96 14.57
CA TYR A 113 -6.36 -5.14 14.28
C TYR A 113 -5.90 -4.44 13.00
N LEU A 114 -6.77 -4.25 12.01
CA LEU A 114 -6.45 -3.46 10.81
C LEU A 114 -6.29 -1.97 11.15
N GLN A 115 -7.13 -1.45 12.06
CA GLN A 115 -7.01 -0.06 12.53
C GLN A 115 -5.75 0.12 13.37
N GLN A 116 -5.41 -0.85 14.24
CA GLN A 116 -4.18 -0.83 15.03
C GLN A 116 -2.94 -0.92 14.12
N SER A 117 -2.95 -1.81 13.13
CA SER A 117 -1.88 -1.92 12.13
C SER A 117 -1.71 -0.62 11.32
N LYS A 118 -2.81 -0.03 10.85
CA LYS A 118 -2.79 1.28 10.19
C LYS A 118 -2.09 2.33 11.05
N LYS A 119 -2.49 2.43 12.33
CA LYS A 119 -1.90 3.40 13.26
C LYS A 119 -0.39 3.17 13.43
N ALA A 120 0.04 1.94 13.61
CA ALA A 120 1.46 1.60 13.73
C ALA A 120 2.25 1.93 12.45
N ILE A 121 1.71 1.61 11.27
CA ILE A 121 2.33 1.95 9.99
C ILE A 121 2.45 3.46 9.81
N LEU A 122 1.40 4.23 10.09
CA LEU A 122 1.45 5.69 10.01
C LEU A 122 2.51 6.28 10.96
N GLN A 123 2.69 5.72 12.15
CA GLN A 123 3.78 6.11 13.07
C GLN A 123 5.17 5.78 12.51
N ILE A 124 5.33 4.65 11.79
CA ILE A 124 6.59 4.32 11.10
C ILE A 124 6.89 5.35 10.01
N LEU A 125 5.89 5.70 9.21
CA LEU A 125 6.03 6.68 8.13
C LEU A 125 6.33 8.08 8.66
N ASP A 126 5.68 8.49 9.75
CA ASP A 126 5.92 9.76 10.44
C ASP A 126 7.37 9.85 10.97
N LYS A 127 7.85 8.82 11.68
CA LYS A 127 9.26 8.75 12.15
C LYS A 127 10.29 8.80 11.02
N LYS A 128 9.91 8.41 9.81
CA LYS A 128 10.75 8.48 8.60
C LYS A 128 10.55 9.78 7.83
N GLU A 129 9.73 10.71 8.34
CA GLU A 129 9.44 11.99 7.71
C GLU A 129 8.91 11.85 6.28
N CYS A 130 8.13 10.78 6.01
CA CYS A 130 7.61 10.48 4.68
C CYS A 130 6.60 11.54 4.22
N ASN A 131 6.63 11.86 2.92
CA ASN A 131 5.58 12.67 2.30
C ASN A 131 4.37 11.78 1.98
N LEU A 132 3.23 12.05 2.61
CA LEU A 132 2.02 11.25 2.44
C LEU A 132 1.11 11.86 1.37
N TYR A 133 0.63 11.02 0.46
CA TYR A 133 -0.26 11.38 -0.65
C TYR A 133 -1.52 10.53 -0.65
N TYR A 134 -2.57 11.03 -1.25
CA TYR A 134 -3.80 10.31 -1.58
C TYR A 134 -4.38 10.80 -2.91
N CYS A 135 -5.19 9.97 -3.56
CA CYS A 135 -5.93 10.38 -4.75
C CYS A 135 -7.31 10.94 -4.35
N ARG A 136 -7.66 12.10 -4.90
CA ARG A 136 -8.93 12.80 -4.70
C ARG A 136 -9.10 13.32 -3.26
N GLY A 137 -10.01 12.94 -2.51
CA GLY A 137 -10.24 13.37 -1.13
C GLY A 137 -10.19 12.19 -0.16
N LEU A 138 -10.76 12.42 1.01
CA LEU A 138 -10.97 11.38 2.00
C LEU A 138 -12.44 10.91 1.97
N THR A 139 -12.66 9.68 2.40
CA THR A 139 -14.01 9.14 2.62
C THR A 139 -14.68 9.84 3.80
N ILE A 140 -15.98 9.63 3.99
CA ILE A 140 -16.72 10.15 5.17
C ILE A 140 -16.09 9.64 6.49
N LYS A 141 -15.44 8.46 6.48
CA LYS A 141 -14.73 7.91 7.64
C LYS A 141 -13.31 8.48 7.83
N GLY A 142 -12.90 9.43 6.97
CA GLY A 142 -11.58 10.06 7.03
C GLY A 142 -10.42 9.20 6.52
N ASN A 143 -10.70 8.12 5.78
CA ASN A 143 -9.66 7.31 5.15
C ASN A 143 -9.42 7.73 3.69
N PRO A 144 -8.20 7.55 3.14
CA PRO A 144 -7.98 7.67 1.71
C PRO A 144 -8.87 6.71 0.92
N PHE A 145 -9.34 7.12 -0.26
CA PHE A 145 -10.08 6.20 -1.13
C PHE A 145 -9.24 4.98 -1.51
N HIS A 146 -9.87 3.82 -1.53
CA HIS A 146 -9.21 2.59 -1.99
C HIS A 146 -8.80 2.70 -3.46
N SER A 147 -7.62 2.20 -3.81
CA SER A 147 -7.06 2.26 -5.16
C SER A 147 -7.99 1.67 -6.23
N SER A 148 -8.74 0.60 -5.92
CA SER A 148 -9.70 0.00 -6.84
C SER A 148 -10.89 0.93 -7.16
N TYR A 149 -11.31 1.77 -6.21
CA TYR A 149 -12.32 2.80 -6.44
C TYR A 149 -11.78 3.86 -7.38
N ILE A 150 -10.59 4.40 -7.10
CA ILE A 150 -9.94 5.42 -7.92
C ILE A 150 -9.74 4.93 -9.36
N ARG A 151 -9.28 3.70 -9.53
CA ARG A 151 -9.07 3.07 -10.85
C ARG A 151 -10.31 3.04 -11.73
N ARG A 152 -11.51 2.96 -11.15
CA ARG A 152 -12.79 2.91 -11.86
C ARG A 152 -13.30 4.30 -12.24
N GLN A 153 -12.69 5.39 -11.79
CA GLN A 153 -13.10 6.75 -12.11
C GLN A 153 -12.61 7.15 -13.50
N LYS A 154 -13.41 7.97 -14.18
CA LYS A 154 -13.07 8.51 -15.52
C LYS A 154 -12.13 9.73 -15.46
N SER A 155 -11.98 10.34 -14.29
CA SER A 155 -11.17 11.56 -14.11
C SER A 155 -9.68 11.24 -13.95
N PRO A 156 -8.77 12.17 -14.27
CA PRO A 156 -7.36 12.01 -14.02
C PRO A 156 -7.07 11.64 -12.56
N HIS A 157 -6.18 10.70 -12.36
CA HIS A 157 -5.79 10.22 -11.04
C HIS A 157 -4.58 11.05 -10.55
N LEU A 158 -4.85 12.14 -9.83
CA LEU A 158 -3.82 13.01 -9.28
C LEU A 158 -3.52 12.63 -7.83
N LEU A 159 -2.23 12.57 -7.50
CA LEU A 159 -1.76 12.46 -6.13
C LEU A 159 -1.77 13.86 -5.51
N ASN A 160 -2.44 13.99 -4.37
CA ASN A 160 -2.48 15.21 -3.57
C ASN A 160 -1.77 14.95 -2.24
N LYS A 161 -0.96 15.89 -1.79
CA LYS A 161 -0.29 15.78 -0.50
C LYS A 161 -1.37 15.77 0.61
N GLN A 162 -1.23 14.85 1.55
CA GLN A 162 -2.07 14.81 2.74
C GLN A 162 -1.59 15.90 3.70
N CYS A 163 -2.51 16.78 4.07
CA CYS A 163 -2.24 17.81 5.08
C CYS A 163 -2.34 17.23 6.50
#